data_9d67a39a2513366ac5b23c53ecc2b477
#
_entry.id   9d67a39a2513366ac5b23c53ecc2b477
#
_cell.length_a   1.000
_cell.length_b   1.000
_cell.length_c   1.000
_cell.angle_alpha   90.00
_cell.angle_beta   90.00
_cell.angle_gamma   90.00
#
_symmetry.space_group_name_H-M   'P 1'
#
loop_
_entity.id
_entity.type
_entity.pdbx_description
1 polymer ?
#
loop_
_entity_poly.entity_id
_entity_poly.type
_entity_poly.pdbx_seq_one_letter_code
_entity_poly.pdbx_strand_id
1 'polypeptide(L)'
;MAVAQQAGTTRRQTEGASAARLARWALRAVMTVTALWALAACGNSSDPVGKVASGPATGDAARIEAIDGNRFTPATLKLPAGKAVTIEITNADGRAHDFAIEAANLNTGTIQAGAVATATFTVPEGTTEFVCTFHRGMTGTIEATG
;
A
#
# COMPACT_ATOMS: atom_id res chain seq x y z
N MET A 1 55.96 -43.38 0.98
CA MET A 1 54.99 -44.33 0.44
C MET A 1 53.87 -43.50 -0.14
N ALA A 2 53.96 -43.25 -1.40
CA ALA A 2 53.22 -43.86 -2.51
C ALA A 2 51.82 -43.31 -2.54
N VAL A 3 51.55 -42.32 -3.41
CA VAL A 3 51.15 -42.35 -4.84
C VAL A 3 49.70 -42.81 -5.02
N ALA A 4 48.90 -41.97 -5.60
CA ALA A 4 48.06 -42.15 -6.77
C ALA A 4 47.14 -40.90 -6.95
N GLN A 5 47.35 -40.12 -7.74
CA GLN A 5 47.17 -39.60 -9.09
C GLN A 5 46.21 -40.45 -9.95
N GLN A 6 45.06 -39.88 -10.27
CA GLN A 6 44.30 -40.12 -11.50
C GLN A 6 43.37 -38.88 -11.67
N ALA A 7 43.54 -37.97 -12.55
CA ALA A 7 43.61 -37.99 -14.03
C ALA A 7 42.32 -38.49 -14.70
N GLY A 8 41.72 -37.60 -15.42
CA GLY A 8 40.89 -37.86 -16.59
C GLY A 8 39.40 -37.63 -16.30
N THR A 9 38.65 -36.86 -16.99
CA THR A 9 38.55 -36.86 -18.44
C THR A 9 37.77 -35.62 -18.87
N THR A 10 38.40 -34.85 -19.65
CA THR A 10 37.85 -33.91 -20.60
C THR A 10 36.80 -34.60 -21.48
N ARG A 11 35.61 -34.11 -21.58
CA ARG A 11 34.80 -34.36 -22.75
C ARG A 11 34.26 -33.07 -23.33
N ARG A 12 34.95 -32.73 -24.35
CA ARG A 12 34.69 -31.82 -25.43
C ARG A 12 33.34 -32.03 -26.08
N GLN A 13 32.84 -30.90 -26.52
CA GLN A 13 32.19 -30.69 -27.81
C GLN A 13 30.82 -31.38 -28.01
N THR A 14 29.83 -30.61 -28.33
CA THR A 14 29.59 -30.42 -29.77
C THR A 14 28.90 -29.09 -29.99
N GLU A 15 29.55 -28.32 -30.77
CA GLU A 15 28.98 -27.26 -31.59
C GLU A 15 27.88 -27.86 -32.47
N GLY A 16 26.80 -27.18 -32.55
CA GLY A 16 25.70 -27.45 -33.47
C GLY A 16 25.16 -26.14 -34.01
N ALA A 17 25.95 -25.54 -34.84
CA ALA A 17 25.49 -24.49 -35.73
C ALA A 17 24.52 -25.06 -36.75
N SER A 18 23.39 -24.47 -36.88
CA SER A 18 22.52 -24.50 -38.05
C SER A 18 21.68 -23.24 -37.98
N ALA A 19 22.16 -22.14 -38.55
CA ALA A 19 22.07 -21.79 -39.96
C ALA A 19 20.63 -21.79 -40.47
N ALA A 20 20.15 -20.55 -40.54
CA ALA A 20 19.35 -20.00 -41.60
C ALA A 20 18.23 -20.86 -42.20
N ARG A 21 17.02 -20.48 -41.97
CA ARG A 21 16.03 -20.42 -43.05
C ARG A 21 15.16 -19.19 -42.93
N LEU A 22 15.52 -18.21 -43.67
CA LEU A 22 14.66 -17.18 -44.21
C LEU A 22 13.48 -17.83 -44.94
N ALA A 23 12.29 -17.54 -44.53
CA ALA A 23 11.15 -17.66 -45.42
C ALA A 23 10.20 -16.50 -45.11
N ARG A 24 10.30 -15.58 -45.99
CA ARG A 24 9.39 -14.52 -46.35
C ARG A 24 8.00 -15.09 -46.62
N TRP A 25 7.02 -14.63 -45.91
CA TRP A 25 5.67 -14.53 -46.45
C TRP A 25 5.10 -13.17 -46.05
N ALA A 26 5.29 -12.24 -46.98
CA ALA A 26 4.42 -11.09 -47.07
C ALA A 26 3.12 -11.58 -47.71
N LEU A 27 1.99 -11.16 -47.23
CA LEU A 27 0.92 -10.50 -47.96
C LEU A 27 -0.35 -10.38 -47.11
N ARG A 28 -0.71 -9.13 -46.87
CA ARG A 28 -2.05 -8.58 -47.05
C ARG A 28 -3.23 -9.27 -46.35
N ALA A 29 -3.76 -8.61 -45.34
CA ALA A 29 -5.18 -8.30 -45.32
C ALA A 29 -5.43 -7.10 -44.37
N VAL A 30 -5.72 -5.98 -44.99
CA VAL A 30 -6.41 -4.83 -44.42
C VAL A 30 -7.81 -5.31 -44.08
N MET A 31 -8.17 -5.33 -42.81
CA MET A 31 -9.57 -5.31 -42.41
C MET A 31 -9.69 -4.41 -41.18
N THR A 32 -10.20 -3.25 -41.43
CA THR A 32 -10.78 -2.33 -40.48
C THR A 32 -11.96 -3.02 -39.82
N VAL A 33 -11.84 -3.31 -38.53
CA VAL A 33 -12.99 -3.57 -37.69
C VAL A 33 -12.85 -2.66 -36.48
N THR A 34 -13.59 -1.56 -36.56
CA THR A 34 -13.92 -0.74 -35.40
C THR A 34 -14.82 -1.56 -34.48
N ALA A 35 -14.27 -2.17 -33.48
CA ALA A 35 -15.02 -2.76 -32.39
C ALA A 35 -14.88 -1.87 -31.17
N LEU A 36 -15.98 -1.16 -30.85
CA LEU A 36 -16.21 -0.55 -29.55
C LEU A 36 -16.18 -1.67 -28.49
N TRP A 37 -15.11 -1.72 -27.73
CA TRP A 37 -15.09 -2.52 -26.52
C TRP A 37 -15.36 -1.60 -25.35
N ALA A 38 -16.65 -1.52 -24.99
CA ALA A 38 -17.02 -1.09 -23.65
C ALA A 38 -16.63 -2.21 -22.69
N LEU A 39 -15.44 -2.14 -22.12
CA LEU A 39 -15.04 -2.97 -21.01
C LEU A 39 -15.67 -2.41 -19.73
N ALA A 40 -16.84 -2.95 -19.41
CA ALA A 40 -17.33 -2.92 -18.05
C ALA A 40 -16.41 -3.82 -17.21
N ALA A 41 -15.37 -3.24 -16.62
CA ALA A 41 -14.57 -3.90 -15.61
C ALA A 41 -15.37 -3.94 -14.31
N CYS A 42 -16.18 -4.98 -14.12
CA CYS A 42 -16.63 -5.38 -12.79
C CYS A 42 -15.41 -5.97 -12.07
N GLY A 43 -14.61 -5.12 -11.46
CA GLY A 43 -13.62 -5.51 -10.49
C GLY A 43 -14.32 -5.89 -9.19
N ASN A 44 -14.44 -7.18 -8.93
CA ASN A 44 -14.86 -7.70 -7.64
C ASN A 44 -13.68 -7.56 -6.66
N SER A 45 -13.53 -6.39 -6.06
CA SER A 45 -12.59 -6.16 -4.97
C SER A 45 -13.27 -6.61 -3.69
N SER A 46 -12.84 -7.75 -3.19
CA SER A 46 -13.10 -8.15 -1.81
C SER A 46 -12.24 -7.25 -0.93
N ASP A 47 -12.77 -6.09 -0.54
CA ASP A 47 -12.08 -5.18 0.36
C ASP A 47 -12.21 -5.66 1.80
N PRO A 48 -11.11 -5.97 2.48
CA PRO A 48 -11.15 -6.04 3.94
C PRO A 48 -11.12 -4.63 4.51
N VAL A 49 -12.21 -4.27 5.17
CA VAL A 49 -12.30 -3.27 6.24
C VAL A 49 -11.44 -2.00 6.08
N GLY A 50 -12.10 -0.88 5.78
CA GLY A 50 -11.50 0.45 5.82
C GLY A 50 -11.11 0.99 4.45
N LYS A 51 -12.03 1.72 3.82
CA LYS A 51 -11.80 2.37 2.53
C LYS A 51 -10.79 3.50 2.71
N VAL A 52 -9.54 3.25 2.37
CA VAL A 52 -8.52 4.30 2.25
C VAL A 52 -8.75 5.00 0.91
N ALA A 53 -9.39 6.16 0.92
CA ALA A 53 -9.53 6.98 -0.27
C ALA A 53 -8.31 7.89 -0.40
N SER A 54 -7.50 7.67 -1.42
CA SER A 54 -6.46 8.61 -1.82
C SER A 54 -7.09 9.74 -2.65
N GLY A 55 -7.46 10.83 -2.00
CA GLY A 55 -7.98 12.04 -2.65
C GLY A 55 -7.79 13.25 -1.75
N PRO A 56 -7.74 14.48 -2.31
CA PRO A 56 -7.63 15.67 -1.48
C PRO A 56 -8.88 15.80 -0.61
N ALA A 57 -8.67 15.95 0.71
CA ALA A 57 -9.73 16.21 1.66
C ALA A 57 -10.38 17.55 1.36
N THR A 58 -11.62 17.54 0.88
CA THR A 58 -12.46 18.73 0.75
C THR A 58 -13.40 18.76 1.94
N GLY A 59 -13.10 19.62 2.92
CA GLY A 59 -13.87 19.82 4.15
C GLY A 59 -12.95 19.97 5.36
N ASP A 60 -13.49 20.24 6.53
CA ASP A 60 -12.74 20.33 7.79
C ASP A 60 -12.19 18.96 8.23
N ALA A 61 -11.24 18.43 7.45
CA ALA A 61 -10.57 17.21 7.81
C ALA A 61 -9.63 17.48 8.99
N ALA A 62 -9.75 16.69 10.03
CA ALA A 62 -8.75 16.67 11.07
C ALA A 62 -7.40 16.19 10.48
N ARG A 63 -6.30 16.78 10.94
CA ARG A 63 -4.96 16.42 10.45
C ARG A 63 -4.10 15.95 11.60
N ILE A 64 -3.29 14.95 11.31
CA ILE A 64 -2.33 14.41 12.25
C ILE A 64 -1.07 13.98 11.48
N GLU A 65 0.06 14.09 12.13
CA GLU A 65 1.33 13.66 11.57
C GLU A 65 1.98 12.62 12.47
N ALA A 66 2.52 11.57 11.87
CA ALA A 66 3.48 10.69 12.52
C ALA A 66 4.87 11.31 12.33
N ILE A 67 5.52 11.62 13.44
CA ILE A 67 6.81 12.33 13.46
C ILE A 67 7.89 11.52 14.15
N ASP A 68 9.14 11.92 13.96
CA ASP A 68 10.30 11.29 14.58
C ASP A 68 10.13 11.10 16.11
N GLY A 69 10.68 10.00 16.63
CA GLY A 69 10.56 9.60 18.01
C GLY A 69 9.27 8.82 18.32
N ASN A 70 8.64 8.20 17.31
CA ASN A 70 7.40 7.40 17.46
C ASN A 70 6.28 8.18 18.14
N ARG A 71 5.93 9.31 17.58
CA ARG A 71 4.90 10.19 18.14
C ARG A 71 3.93 10.65 17.07
N PHE A 72 2.71 10.91 17.52
CA PHE A 72 1.73 11.65 16.72
C PHE A 72 1.69 13.11 17.15
N THR A 73 1.45 13.99 16.19
CA THR A 73 1.22 15.41 16.45
C THR A 73 0.02 15.92 15.63
N PRO A 74 -0.99 16.55 16.26
CA PRO A 74 -1.15 16.69 17.71
C PRO A 74 -1.41 15.33 18.39
N ALA A 75 -1.00 15.19 19.64
CA ALA A 75 -1.27 13.99 20.43
C ALA A 75 -2.73 13.90 20.94
N THR A 76 -3.47 15.00 20.85
CA THR A 76 -4.90 15.05 21.20
C THR A 76 -5.69 15.71 20.10
N LEU A 77 -6.76 15.05 19.68
CA LEU A 77 -7.74 15.55 18.72
C LEU A 77 -9.06 15.81 19.43
N LYS A 78 -9.69 16.96 19.16
CA LYS A 78 -11.04 17.27 19.61
C LYS A 78 -11.98 17.15 18.44
N LEU A 79 -12.89 16.18 18.49
CA LEU A 79 -13.77 15.83 17.37
C LEU A 79 -15.22 15.72 17.84
N PRO A 80 -16.21 16.04 16.99
CA PRO A 80 -17.62 15.99 17.37
C PRO A 80 -18.09 14.54 17.57
N ALA A 81 -18.64 14.24 18.74
CA ALA A 81 -19.17 12.93 19.10
C ALA A 81 -20.26 12.44 18.12
N GLY A 82 -20.25 11.15 17.81
CA GLY A 82 -21.27 10.52 16.97
C GLY A 82 -21.29 10.99 15.52
N LYS A 83 -20.36 11.84 15.10
CA LYS A 83 -20.26 12.32 13.72
C LYS A 83 -19.24 11.54 12.92
N ALA A 84 -19.52 11.38 11.62
CA ALA A 84 -18.53 10.89 10.68
C ALA A 84 -17.50 12.00 10.42
N VAL A 85 -16.23 11.73 10.72
CA VAL A 85 -15.11 12.63 10.53
C VAL A 85 -14.09 11.98 9.62
N THR A 86 -13.54 12.76 8.69
CA THR A 86 -12.41 12.36 7.89
C THR A 86 -11.13 12.91 8.53
N ILE A 87 -10.14 12.06 8.69
CA ILE A 87 -8.82 12.43 9.19
C ILE A 87 -7.76 12.16 8.11
N GLU A 88 -6.84 13.11 7.95
CA GLU A 88 -5.67 12.98 7.10
C GLU A 88 -4.46 12.70 7.99
N ILE A 89 -3.75 11.63 7.70
CA ILE A 89 -2.57 11.19 8.45
C ILE A 89 -1.36 11.27 7.54
N THR A 90 -0.44 12.17 7.84
CA THR A 90 0.83 12.31 7.12
C THR A 90 1.93 11.59 7.88
N ASN A 91 2.67 10.73 7.21
CA ASN A 91 3.88 10.14 7.81
C ASN A 91 5.09 11.03 7.48
N ALA A 92 5.48 11.90 8.40
CA ALA A 92 6.65 12.76 8.31
C ALA A 92 7.92 12.12 8.91
N ASP A 93 7.83 10.89 9.45
CA ASP A 93 8.97 10.10 9.93
C ASP A 93 9.62 9.32 8.77
N GLY A 94 10.86 8.92 8.95
CA GLY A 94 11.60 8.04 8.03
C GLY A 94 11.22 6.57 8.09
N ARG A 95 10.36 6.16 9.03
CA ARG A 95 9.87 4.79 9.22
C ARG A 95 8.42 4.64 8.81
N ALA A 96 8.00 3.40 8.59
CA ALA A 96 6.61 3.11 8.32
C ALA A 96 5.77 3.17 9.61
N HIS A 97 4.58 3.73 9.54
CA HIS A 97 3.61 3.80 10.62
C HIS A 97 2.24 3.30 10.15
N ASP A 98 1.31 3.15 11.05
CA ASP A 98 -0.12 3.06 10.78
C ASP A 98 -0.89 3.95 11.78
N PHE A 99 -2.17 4.07 11.57
CA PHE A 99 -3.07 4.77 12.48
C PHE A 99 -4.28 3.89 12.73
N ALA A 100 -4.49 3.53 13.97
CA ALA A 100 -5.56 2.62 14.38
C ALA A 100 -6.38 3.19 15.53
N ILE A 101 -7.69 3.00 15.48
CA ILE A 101 -8.65 3.32 16.52
C ILE A 101 -9.48 2.06 16.79
N GLU A 102 -9.18 1.33 17.84
CA GLU A 102 -9.86 0.06 18.16
C GLU A 102 -11.36 0.27 18.37
N ALA A 103 -11.75 1.28 19.11
CA ALA A 103 -13.15 1.60 19.38
C ALA A 103 -13.98 1.93 18.13
N ALA A 104 -13.33 2.32 17.05
CA ALA A 104 -13.96 2.59 15.75
C ALA A 104 -13.73 1.47 14.73
N ASN A 105 -13.06 0.37 15.12
CA ASN A 105 -12.63 -0.71 14.24
C ASN A 105 -11.90 -0.18 12.99
N LEU A 106 -11.03 0.81 13.17
CA LEU A 106 -10.27 1.48 12.15
C LEU A 106 -8.81 1.10 12.21
N ASN A 107 -8.22 0.77 11.05
CA ASN A 107 -6.78 0.71 10.84
C ASN A 107 -6.47 1.12 9.40
N THR A 108 -5.56 2.07 9.22
CA THR A 108 -5.17 2.57 7.88
C THR A 108 -4.31 1.61 7.10
N GLY A 109 -3.76 0.58 7.75
CA GLY A 109 -2.65 -0.17 7.20
C GLY A 109 -1.36 0.66 7.15
N THR A 110 -0.35 0.13 6.48
CA THR A 110 0.99 0.74 6.44
C THR A 110 1.01 2.07 5.68
N ILE A 111 1.47 3.12 6.34
CA ILE A 111 1.76 4.43 5.77
C ILE A 111 3.29 4.56 5.67
N GLN A 112 3.82 4.53 4.45
CA GLN A 112 5.26 4.64 4.21
C GLN A 112 5.77 6.04 4.53
N ALA A 113 7.08 6.19 4.73
CA ALA A 113 7.74 7.49 4.93
C ALA A 113 7.35 8.48 3.82
N GLY A 114 6.91 9.66 4.19
CA GLY A 114 6.46 10.72 3.29
C GLY A 114 5.07 10.51 2.67
N ALA A 115 4.40 9.38 2.96
CA ALA A 115 3.07 9.10 2.45
C ALA A 115 1.97 9.73 3.31
N VAL A 116 0.79 9.89 2.70
CA VAL A 116 -0.42 10.37 3.35
C VAL A 116 -1.51 9.31 3.23
N ALA A 117 -2.19 9.04 4.32
CA ALA A 117 -3.40 8.24 4.35
C ALA A 117 -4.59 9.08 4.78
N THR A 118 -5.78 8.70 4.34
CA THR A 118 -7.04 9.33 4.75
C THR A 118 -7.98 8.25 5.26
N ALA A 119 -8.60 8.49 6.39
CA ALA A 119 -9.55 7.56 6.98
C ALA A 119 -10.82 8.31 7.44
N THR A 120 -11.97 7.66 7.28
CA THR A 120 -13.25 8.19 7.75
C THR A 120 -13.85 7.22 8.77
N PHE A 121 -14.26 7.74 9.91
CA PHE A 121 -14.87 6.96 10.97
C PHE A 121 -15.92 7.78 11.73
N THR A 122 -16.81 7.11 12.43
CA THR A 122 -17.72 7.76 13.37
C THR A 122 -17.00 7.93 14.71
N VAL A 123 -16.93 9.16 15.22
CA VAL A 123 -16.25 9.47 16.47
C VAL A 123 -16.97 8.80 17.65
N PRO A 124 -16.31 7.90 18.39
CA PRO A 124 -16.89 7.34 19.60
C PRO A 124 -17.15 8.42 20.66
N GLU A 125 -18.13 8.21 21.53
CA GLU A 125 -18.35 9.12 22.63
C GLU A 125 -17.26 9.03 23.70
N GLY A 126 -17.01 10.13 24.41
CA GLY A 126 -16.04 10.20 25.48
C GLY A 126 -14.60 10.34 24.99
N THR A 127 -13.70 9.61 25.64
CA THR A 127 -12.28 9.63 25.33
C THR A 127 -11.87 8.31 24.69
N THR A 128 -11.21 8.37 23.55
CA THR A 128 -10.78 7.20 22.77
C THR A 128 -9.31 7.33 22.43
N GLU A 129 -8.57 6.24 22.57
CA GLU A 129 -7.16 6.18 22.17
C GLU A 129 -7.03 5.85 20.68
N PHE A 130 -6.03 6.44 20.04
CA PHE A 130 -5.49 6.00 18.77
C PHE A 130 -4.02 5.62 18.93
N VAL A 131 -3.56 4.66 18.12
CA VAL A 131 -2.22 4.07 18.26
C VAL A 131 -1.57 3.83 16.90
N CYS A 132 -0.25 3.72 16.87
CA CYS A 132 0.48 3.02 15.84
C CYS A 132 0.77 1.59 16.31
N THR A 133 0.31 0.58 15.54
CA THR A 133 0.45 -0.82 15.94
C THR A 133 1.89 -1.33 15.79
N PHE A 134 2.71 -0.63 14.97
CA PHE A 134 4.11 -1.00 14.72
C PHE A 134 5.06 -0.56 15.84
N HIS A 135 4.69 0.47 16.62
CA HIS A 135 5.59 1.08 17.59
C HIS A 135 4.93 1.18 18.96
N ARG A 136 5.43 0.38 19.90
CA ARG A 136 4.94 0.41 21.28
C ARG A 136 5.03 1.82 21.87
N GLY A 137 3.94 2.30 22.46
CA GLY A 137 3.86 3.60 23.12
C GLY A 137 3.67 4.79 22.18
N MET A 138 3.51 4.56 20.90
CA MET A 138 3.10 5.60 19.95
C MET A 138 1.59 5.72 19.96
N THR A 139 1.07 6.60 20.82
CA THR A 139 -0.36 6.76 21.07
C THR A 139 -0.76 8.22 21.08
N GLY A 140 -2.06 8.45 21.00
CA GLY A 140 -2.70 9.72 21.23
C GLY A 140 -4.17 9.55 21.59
N THR A 141 -4.89 10.65 21.75
CA THR A 141 -6.24 10.65 22.30
C THR A 141 -7.19 11.45 21.43
N ILE A 142 -8.40 10.94 21.26
CA ILE A 142 -9.55 11.67 20.73
C ILE A 142 -10.44 12.02 21.90
N GLU A 143 -10.69 13.30 22.10
CA GLU A 143 -11.69 13.83 23.03
C GLU A 143 -12.94 14.17 22.24
N ALA A 144 -14.02 13.43 22.45
CA ALA A 144 -15.30 13.69 21.83
C ALA A 144 -15.93 14.95 22.42
N THR A 145 -16.36 15.86 21.53
CA THR A 145 -17.05 17.08 21.92
C THR A 145 -18.52 16.99 21.55
N GLY A 146 -19.40 17.38 22.47
CA GLY A 146 -20.87 17.42 22.26
C GLY A 146 -21.35 18.68 21.56
#